data_d143e76c93d6a7d5e3c7a7df78dfe921
#
_entry.id   d143e76c93d6a7d5e3c7a7df78dfe921
#
_cell.length_a   1.000
_cell.length_b   1.000
_cell.length_c   1.000
_cell.angle_alpha   90.00
_cell.angle_beta   90.00
_cell.angle_gamma   90.00
#
_symmetry.space_group_name_H-M   'P 1'
#
loop_
_entity.id
_entity.type
_entity.pdbx_description
1 polymer ?
#
loop_
_entity_poly.entity_id
_entity_poly.type
_entity_poly.pdbx_seq_one_letter_code
_entity_poly.pdbx_strand_id
1 'polypeptide(L)'
;MTTRETPNDLAPEVRASIDKMFSNVEEVVGLDHLTGVLSGSNSHGGDSTVRAYIGLEPSGKAHLGWVILAETIRNMLSEGVNVLILLADWHAWVNDKFGRDMEKISVAGEYMAEVFRVLVGFPEEGDGPGQLRFVSASEVMDSGAYWERVLRCSKGMSLNRARRTFSIMGRSEDSSDDDLAAFFYPPMQAADIFELNIDIAFGGMDQRKAHMYMREVADRNGWTKATCIHTPMLSGLKGQGGGRMDSFDHKMSKSDPGNAIFVHDTSKQIEKKFRKAFLEVGNPASPVFEIAQHIVLPNNGQLLVEPCLLYTSPSPRD
;
A
#
# COMPACT_ATOMS: atom_id res chain seq x y z
N MET A 1 -2.66 12.18 -16.28
CA MET A 1 -2.00 13.31 -15.60
C MET A 1 -1.88 12.93 -14.16
N THR A 2 -0.68 12.71 -13.71
CA THR A 2 -0.31 12.51 -12.32
C THR A 2 -0.12 13.89 -11.71
N THR A 3 -1.11 14.41 -11.04
CA THR A 3 -0.99 15.70 -10.37
C THR A 3 -1.12 15.47 -8.87
N ARG A 4 -0.03 15.77 -8.18
CA ARG A 4 0.03 15.94 -6.72
C ARG A 4 -0.63 17.26 -6.29
N GLU A 5 -1.12 18.04 -7.24
CA GLU A 5 -1.71 19.36 -6.98
C GLU A 5 -3.21 19.22 -6.81
N THR A 6 -3.66 19.52 -5.61
CA THR A 6 -5.08 19.68 -5.29
C THR A 6 -5.63 20.88 -6.08
N PRO A 7 -6.75 20.74 -6.79
CA PRO A 7 -7.31 21.84 -7.59
C PRO A 7 -7.49 23.13 -6.78
N ASN A 8 -7.16 24.26 -7.40
CA ASN A 8 -7.18 25.58 -6.72
C ASN A 8 -8.59 26.14 -6.50
N ASP A 9 -9.58 25.60 -7.20
CA ASP A 9 -11.00 26.03 -7.18
C ASP A 9 -11.83 25.32 -6.10
N LEU A 10 -11.23 24.42 -5.31
CA LEU A 10 -11.89 23.76 -4.18
C LEU A 10 -12.05 24.71 -2.99
N ALA A 11 -13.11 24.48 -2.21
CA ALA A 11 -13.27 25.12 -0.92
C ALA A 11 -12.01 24.90 -0.04
N PRO A 12 -11.51 25.94 0.66
CA PRO A 12 -10.26 25.84 1.42
C PRO A 12 -10.22 24.67 2.41
N GLU A 13 -11.34 24.34 3.02
CA GLU A 13 -11.49 23.25 3.98
C GLU A 13 -11.30 21.88 3.31
N VAL A 14 -11.95 21.66 2.15
CA VAL A 14 -11.83 20.42 1.36
C VAL A 14 -10.39 20.24 0.88
N ARG A 15 -9.77 21.33 0.45
CA ARG A 15 -8.37 21.33 0.03
C ARG A 15 -7.44 20.94 1.18
N ALA A 16 -7.60 21.58 2.35
CA ALA A 16 -6.77 21.28 3.53
C ALA A 16 -6.92 19.82 3.97
N SER A 17 -8.14 19.28 3.92
CA SER A 17 -8.41 17.87 4.23
C SER A 17 -7.68 16.93 3.25
N ILE A 18 -7.78 17.19 1.93
CA ILE A 18 -7.08 16.41 0.91
C ILE A 18 -5.56 16.48 1.10
N ASP A 19 -5.01 17.68 1.31
CA ASP A 19 -3.56 17.87 1.50
C ASP A 19 -3.05 17.15 2.74
N LYS A 20 -3.84 17.08 3.82
CA LYS A 20 -3.52 16.33 5.02
C LYS A 20 -3.60 14.82 4.79
N MET A 21 -4.71 14.31 4.22
CA MET A 21 -4.87 12.89 3.93
C MET A 21 -3.72 12.34 3.07
N PHE A 22 -3.23 13.14 2.13
CA PHE A 22 -2.25 12.71 1.13
C PHE A 22 -0.86 13.30 1.35
N SER A 23 -0.53 13.73 2.57
CA SER A 23 0.76 14.37 2.89
C SER A 23 1.98 13.49 2.57
N ASN A 24 1.88 12.17 2.74
CA ASN A 24 2.94 11.19 2.47
C ASN A 24 2.55 10.24 1.33
N VAL A 25 1.91 10.76 0.26
CA VAL A 25 1.49 10.02 -0.93
C VAL A 25 2.35 10.43 -2.12
N GLU A 26 2.77 9.48 -2.94
CA GLU A 26 3.61 9.73 -4.13
C GLU A 26 2.77 10.10 -5.35
N GLU A 27 1.63 9.45 -5.54
CA GLU A 27 0.75 9.64 -6.70
C GLU A 27 -0.72 9.63 -6.29
N VAL A 28 -1.50 10.53 -6.90
CA VAL A 28 -2.98 10.55 -6.83
C VAL A 28 -3.54 10.49 -8.25
N VAL A 29 -4.51 9.60 -8.50
CA VAL A 29 -5.15 9.43 -9.80
C VAL A 29 -6.66 9.54 -9.66
N GLY A 30 -7.28 10.45 -10.42
CA GLY A 30 -8.72 10.60 -10.50
C GLY A 30 -9.33 11.23 -9.26
N LEU A 31 -8.81 12.38 -8.86
CA LEU A 31 -9.24 13.14 -7.68
C LEU A 31 -10.69 13.67 -7.81
N ASP A 32 -11.23 13.79 -9.04
CA ASP A 32 -12.55 14.36 -9.32
C ASP A 32 -13.69 13.67 -8.55
N HIS A 33 -13.62 12.35 -8.42
CA HIS A 33 -14.63 11.60 -7.66
C HIS A 33 -14.61 11.99 -6.18
N LEU A 34 -13.45 11.96 -5.55
CA LEU A 34 -13.29 12.29 -4.13
C LEU A 34 -13.68 13.74 -3.85
N THR A 35 -13.26 14.68 -4.69
CA THR A 35 -13.65 16.08 -4.53
C THR A 35 -15.16 16.27 -4.65
N GLY A 36 -15.83 15.53 -5.55
CA GLY A 36 -17.28 15.50 -5.65
C GLY A 36 -17.96 14.97 -4.38
N VAL A 37 -17.46 13.90 -3.80
CA VAL A 37 -18.00 13.34 -2.54
C VAL A 37 -17.81 14.32 -1.38
N LEU A 38 -16.61 14.85 -1.19
CA LEU A 38 -16.29 15.81 -0.11
C LEU A 38 -17.03 17.13 -0.24
N SER A 39 -17.39 17.53 -1.46
CA SER A 39 -18.21 18.73 -1.73
C SER A 39 -19.72 18.47 -1.67
N GLY A 40 -20.14 17.26 -1.32
CA GLY A 40 -21.54 16.86 -1.24
C GLY A 40 -22.25 16.67 -2.58
N SER A 41 -21.51 16.68 -3.70
CA SER A 41 -22.08 16.55 -5.05
C SER A 41 -22.33 15.09 -5.47
N ASN A 42 -21.63 14.14 -4.88
CA ASN A 42 -21.65 12.70 -5.22
C ASN A 42 -21.78 11.86 -3.95
N SER A 43 -22.96 11.84 -3.31
CA SER A 43 -23.18 10.92 -2.19
C SER A 43 -23.74 9.58 -2.67
N HIS A 44 -23.18 8.46 -2.19
CA HIS A 44 -23.77 7.14 -2.37
C HIS A 44 -25.05 7.01 -1.53
N GLY A 45 -26.21 7.16 -2.16
CA GLY A 45 -27.49 6.88 -1.52
C GLY A 45 -27.83 7.71 -0.26
N GLY A 46 -27.25 8.91 -0.09
CA GLY A 46 -27.49 9.80 1.07
C GLY A 46 -26.47 9.65 2.21
N ASP A 47 -25.55 8.69 2.15
CA ASP A 47 -24.41 8.58 3.06
C ASP A 47 -23.22 9.37 2.46
N SER A 48 -22.82 10.45 3.15
CA SER A 48 -21.70 11.30 2.75
C SER A 48 -20.35 10.81 3.29
N THR A 49 -20.31 9.63 3.93
CA THR A 49 -19.09 9.09 4.53
C THR A 49 -18.18 8.52 3.46
N VAL A 50 -16.99 9.10 3.30
CA VAL A 50 -15.96 8.59 2.38
C VAL A 50 -15.43 7.26 2.87
N ARG A 51 -15.28 6.29 1.96
CA ARG A 51 -14.76 4.95 2.24
C ARG A 51 -13.44 4.74 1.52
N ALA A 52 -12.40 4.44 2.29
CA ALA A 52 -11.09 4.05 1.76
C ALA A 52 -10.84 2.55 1.94
N TYR A 53 -10.04 1.98 1.07
CA TYR A 53 -9.74 0.55 1.03
C TYR A 53 -8.29 0.29 0.70
N ILE A 54 -7.70 -0.67 1.42
CA ILE A 54 -6.47 -1.34 1.03
C ILE A 54 -6.65 -2.85 1.17
N GLY A 55 -6.28 -3.61 0.13
CA GLY A 55 -6.18 -5.06 0.18
C GLY A 55 -4.76 -5.47 0.57
N LEU A 56 -4.64 -6.25 1.63
CA LEU A 56 -3.35 -6.73 2.14
C LEU A 56 -3.31 -8.24 2.14
N GLU A 57 -2.37 -8.79 1.39
CA GLU A 57 -2.16 -10.23 1.31
C GLU A 57 -1.41 -10.75 2.56
N PRO A 58 -2.04 -11.63 3.38
CA PRO A 58 -1.35 -12.28 4.49
C PRO A 58 -0.16 -13.09 3.99
N SER A 59 1.05 -12.65 4.27
CA SER A 59 2.23 -13.24 3.63
C SER A 59 3.53 -13.17 4.45
N GLY A 60 3.46 -12.91 5.76
CA GLY A 60 4.59 -12.97 6.68
C GLY A 60 4.77 -11.72 7.54
N LYS A 61 6.00 -11.52 8.05
CA LYS A 61 6.29 -10.49 9.06
C LYS A 61 6.17 -9.07 8.51
N ALA A 62 5.63 -8.17 9.32
CA ALA A 62 5.55 -6.75 9.03
C ALA A 62 6.94 -6.10 9.03
N HIS A 63 7.21 -5.31 8.01
CA HIS A 63 8.44 -4.53 7.87
C HIS A 63 8.12 -3.02 7.89
N LEU A 64 9.15 -2.21 7.94
CA LEU A 64 9.05 -0.76 8.13
C LEU A 64 8.17 -0.04 7.07
N GLY A 65 8.04 -0.59 5.86
CA GLY A 65 7.11 -0.06 4.84
C GLY A 65 5.64 -0.02 5.27
N TRP A 66 5.23 -0.84 6.25
CA TRP A 66 3.86 -0.81 6.77
C TRP A 66 3.56 0.46 7.60
N VAL A 67 4.60 1.09 8.13
CA VAL A 67 4.45 2.36 8.87
C VAL A 67 3.95 3.48 7.95
N ILE A 68 4.40 3.51 6.68
CA ILE A 68 3.91 4.49 5.68
C ILE A 68 2.42 4.28 5.42
N LEU A 69 2.00 3.03 5.24
CA LEU A 69 0.58 2.70 5.05
C LEU A 69 -0.25 3.09 6.28
N ALA A 70 0.24 2.77 7.49
CA ALA A 70 -0.44 3.09 8.74
C ALA A 70 -0.56 4.61 8.95
N GLU A 71 0.44 5.40 8.56
CA GLU A 71 0.38 6.85 8.60
C GLU A 71 -0.68 7.40 7.64
N THR A 72 -0.72 6.89 6.41
CA THR A 72 -1.77 7.25 5.43
C THR A 72 -3.17 6.92 5.97
N ILE A 73 -3.33 5.76 6.62
CA ILE A 73 -4.58 5.38 7.29
C ILE A 73 -4.93 6.39 8.41
N ARG A 74 -3.98 6.71 9.30
CA ARG A 74 -4.21 7.69 10.38
C ARG A 74 -4.68 9.03 9.85
N ASN A 75 -4.04 9.51 8.79
CA ASN A 75 -4.40 10.78 8.16
C ASN A 75 -5.84 10.75 7.62
N MET A 76 -6.22 9.68 6.91
CA MET A 76 -7.59 9.51 6.43
C MET A 76 -8.62 9.43 7.56
N LEU A 77 -8.36 8.62 8.59
CA LEU A 77 -9.24 8.49 9.76
C LEU A 77 -9.43 9.83 10.48
N SER A 78 -8.37 10.63 10.63
CA SER A 78 -8.44 11.95 11.29
C SER A 78 -9.26 12.98 10.50
N GLU A 79 -9.47 12.75 9.20
CA GLU A 79 -10.35 13.54 8.33
C GLU A 79 -11.76 12.93 8.17
N GLY A 80 -12.10 11.94 9.02
CA GLY A 80 -13.42 11.33 9.03
C GLY A 80 -13.66 10.29 7.95
N VAL A 81 -12.63 9.83 7.25
CA VAL A 81 -12.74 8.75 6.25
C VAL A 81 -12.83 7.42 6.96
N ASN A 82 -13.79 6.58 6.59
CA ASN A 82 -13.84 5.19 7.03
C ASN A 82 -12.84 4.35 6.24
N VAL A 83 -11.93 3.70 6.91
CA VAL A 83 -10.89 2.89 6.28
C VAL A 83 -11.16 1.41 6.51
N LEU A 84 -11.20 0.65 5.42
CA LEU A 84 -11.35 -0.80 5.41
C LEU A 84 -10.03 -1.44 4.98
N ILE A 85 -9.49 -2.29 5.84
CA ILE A 85 -8.38 -3.17 5.50
C ILE A 85 -8.95 -4.54 5.15
N LEU A 86 -8.85 -4.92 3.88
CA LEU A 86 -9.19 -6.27 3.43
C LEU A 86 -8.02 -7.21 3.72
N LEU A 87 -8.24 -8.19 4.59
CA LEU A 87 -7.34 -9.32 4.78
C LEU A 87 -7.56 -10.29 3.62
N ALA A 88 -6.70 -10.18 2.59
CA ALA A 88 -6.87 -10.83 1.30
C ALA A 88 -6.42 -12.30 1.34
N ASP A 89 -7.11 -13.14 2.14
CA ASP A 89 -6.80 -14.54 2.40
C ASP A 89 -6.86 -15.41 1.13
N TRP A 90 -7.91 -15.30 0.33
CA TRP A 90 -8.00 -16.02 -0.94
C TRP A 90 -6.99 -15.53 -1.99
N HIS A 91 -6.66 -14.25 -1.98
CA HIS A 91 -5.57 -13.73 -2.82
C HIS A 91 -4.22 -14.33 -2.40
N ALA A 92 -3.98 -14.45 -1.09
CA ALA A 92 -2.80 -15.12 -0.56
C ALA A 92 -2.74 -16.60 -0.98
N TRP A 93 -3.89 -17.30 -0.95
CA TRP A 93 -3.99 -18.68 -1.40
C TRP A 93 -3.69 -18.83 -2.90
N VAL A 94 -4.29 -17.98 -3.74
CA VAL A 94 -4.03 -17.92 -5.19
C VAL A 94 -2.56 -17.61 -5.47
N ASN A 95 -1.90 -16.84 -4.62
CA ASN A 95 -0.50 -16.46 -4.73
C ASN A 95 0.46 -17.39 -3.96
N ASP A 96 0.05 -18.64 -3.68
CA ASP A 96 0.86 -19.71 -3.07
C ASP A 96 1.48 -19.35 -1.70
N LYS A 97 0.91 -18.39 -0.97
CA LYS A 97 1.44 -18.04 0.35
C LYS A 97 1.24 -19.19 1.34
N PHE A 98 2.25 -19.41 2.18
CA PHE A 98 2.27 -20.49 3.16
C PHE A 98 1.95 -21.88 2.58
N GLY A 99 2.25 -22.12 1.29
CA GLY A 99 1.93 -23.37 0.62
C GLY A 99 0.42 -23.61 0.46
N ARG A 100 -0.38 -22.55 0.38
CA ARG A 100 -1.86 -22.59 0.26
C ARG A 100 -2.58 -23.17 1.48
N ASP A 101 -1.95 -23.13 2.63
CA ASP A 101 -2.53 -23.54 3.90
C ASP A 101 -3.40 -22.39 4.46
N MET A 102 -4.73 -22.50 4.34
CA MET A 102 -5.67 -21.44 4.76
C MET A 102 -5.62 -21.16 6.26
N GLU A 103 -5.31 -22.14 7.11
CA GLU A 103 -5.18 -21.91 8.54
C GLU A 103 -4.00 -20.99 8.85
N LYS A 104 -2.84 -21.24 8.21
CA LYS A 104 -1.66 -20.36 8.33
C LYS A 104 -1.89 -18.98 7.73
N ILE A 105 -2.64 -18.90 6.62
CA ILE A 105 -3.01 -17.62 5.99
C ILE A 105 -3.90 -16.83 6.94
N SER A 106 -4.90 -17.46 7.58
CA SER A 106 -5.77 -16.82 8.55
C SER A 106 -5.00 -16.29 9.76
N VAL A 107 -4.14 -17.10 10.36
CA VAL A 107 -3.27 -16.67 11.48
C VAL A 107 -2.37 -15.50 11.07
N ALA A 108 -1.83 -15.52 9.85
CA ALA A 108 -1.05 -14.41 9.33
C ALA A 108 -1.90 -13.14 9.10
N GLY A 109 -3.17 -13.30 8.73
CA GLY A 109 -4.15 -12.21 8.62
C GLY A 109 -4.44 -11.57 9.97
N GLU A 110 -4.71 -12.37 11.00
CA GLU A 110 -4.91 -11.90 12.39
C GLU A 110 -3.69 -11.14 12.91
N TYR A 111 -2.49 -11.69 12.71
CA TYR A 111 -1.24 -11.00 13.04
C TYR A 111 -1.13 -9.66 12.31
N MET A 112 -1.48 -9.61 11.04
CA MET A 112 -1.45 -8.38 10.24
C MET A 112 -2.43 -7.33 10.80
N ALA A 113 -3.65 -7.74 11.12
CA ALA A 113 -4.66 -6.87 11.72
C ALA A 113 -4.14 -6.28 13.04
N GLU A 114 -3.55 -7.12 13.91
CA GLU A 114 -2.99 -6.67 15.19
C GLU A 114 -1.87 -5.64 15.01
N VAL A 115 -0.97 -5.86 14.05
CA VAL A 115 0.09 -4.88 13.73
C VAL A 115 -0.50 -3.55 13.29
N PHE A 116 -1.53 -3.55 12.42
CA PHE A 116 -2.16 -2.30 11.99
C PHE A 116 -2.93 -1.62 13.11
N ARG A 117 -3.61 -2.36 14.01
CA ARG A 117 -4.23 -1.79 15.23
C ARG A 117 -3.24 -0.98 16.04
N VAL A 118 -2.08 -1.58 16.31
CA VAL A 118 -1.01 -0.92 17.07
C VAL A 118 -0.41 0.26 16.32
N LEU A 119 -0.08 0.11 15.03
CA LEU A 119 0.53 1.17 14.23
C LEU A 119 -0.40 2.35 13.98
N VAL A 120 -1.69 2.09 13.77
CA VAL A 120 -2.68 3.13 13.50
C VAL A 120 -3.15 3.82 14.78
N GLY A 121 -3.40 3.06 15.86
CA GLY A 121 -3.77 3.61 17.16
C GLY A 121 -5.15 4.28 17.20
N PHE A 122 -6.05 3.96 16.27
CA PHE A 122 -7.43 4.43 16.25
C PHE A 122 -8.37 3.32 16.73
N PRO A 123 -9.52 3.66 17.35
CA PRO A 123 -10.54 2.68 17.70
C PRO A 123 -11.15 2.03 16.46
N GLU A 124 -11.42 0.72 16.53
CA GLU A 124 -12.02 -0.03 15.42
C GLU A 124 -13.51 0.20 15.29
N GLU A 125 -14.18 0.52 16.39
CA GLU A 125 -15.63 0.70 16.45
C GLU A 125 -15.97 2.02 17.14
N GLY A 126 -16.94 2.71 16.60
CA GLY A 126 -17.48 3.96 17.14
C GLY A 126 -18.66 4.42 16.31
N ASP A 127 -19.53 5.25 16.91
CA ASP A 127 -20.70 5.83 16.25
C ASP A 127 -20.32 7.12 15.50
N GLY A 128 -19.46 7.03 14.49
CA GLY A 128 -19.08 8.24 13.76
C GLY A 128 -18.11 7.98 12.59
N PRO A 129 -17.82 9.00 11.81
CA PRO A 129 -16.82 8.93 10.73
C PRO A 129 -15.42 8.72 11.30
N GLY A 130 -14.54 8.15 10.49
CA GLY A 130 -13.16 7.84 10.89
C GLY A 130 -13.01 6.49 11.58
N GLN A 131 -13.72 5.47 11.11
CA GLN A 131 -13.65 4.10 11.63
C GLN A 131 -12.64 3.26 10.85
N LEU A 132 -11.84 2.47 11.57
CA LEU A 132 -11.00 1.43 11.02
C LEU A 132 -11.71 0.07 11.12
N ARG A 133 -11.83 -0.64 9.99
CA ARG A 133 -12.44 -1.97 9.96
C ARG A 133 -11.51 -2.97 9.26
N PHE A 134 -11.56 -4.22 9.74
CA PHE A 134 -10.91 -5.36 9.10
C PHE A 134 -11.97 -6.31 8.60
N VAL A 135 -11.84 -6.78 7.37
CA VAL A 135 -12.75 -7.75 6.74
C VAL A 135 -11.91 -8.79 6.02
N SER A 136 -12.27 -10.07 6.09
CA SER A 136 -11.60 -11.10 5.29
C SER A 136 -12.14 -11.12 3.85
N ALA A 137 -11.31 -11.47 2.89
CA ALA A 137 -11.79 -11.68 1.52
C ALA A 137 -12.80 -12.84 1.47
N SER A 138 -12.66 -13.85 2.32
CA SER A 138 -13.63 -14.95 2.47
C SER A 138 -15.04 -14.43 2.76
N GLU A 139 -15.19 -13.41 3.63
CA GLU A 139 -16.51 -12.81 3.92
C GLU A 139 -17.06 -12.04 2.71
N VAL A 140 -16.23 -11.30 1.99
CA VAL A 140 -16.64 -10.52 0.81
C VAL A 140 -17.04 -11.42 -0.36
N MET A 141 -16.35 -12.54 -0.52
CA MET A 141 -16.50 -13.47 -1.65
C MET A 141 -17.67 -14.46 -1.49
N ASP A 142 -18.36 -14.45 -0.33
CA ASP A 142 -19.44 -15.41 -0.02
C ASP A 142 -20.78 -15.04 -0.69
N SER A 143 -20.72 -14.53 -1.92
CA SER A 143 -21.94 -14.21 -2.67
C SER A 143 -21.81 -14.48 -4.18
N GLY A 144 -22.93 -14.86 -4.80
CA GLY A 144 -23.00 -14.97 -6.27
C GLY A 144 -22.78 -13.62 -6.96
N ALA A 145 -23.16 -12.52 -6.33
CA ALA A 145 -22.98 -11.16 -6.86
C ALA A 145 -21.50 -10.78 -6.97
N TYR A 146 -20.69 -11.16 -5.98
CA TYR A 146 -19.24 -10.96 -6.05
C TYR A 146 -18.63 -11.68 -7.27
N TRP A 147 -18.97 -12.95 -7.49
CA TRP A 147 -18.45 -13.73 -8.61
C TRP A 147 -18.94 -13.24 -9.96
N GLU A 148 -20.18 -12.75 -10.07
CA GLU A 148 -20.64 -12.04 -11.27
C GLU A 148 -19.75 -10.82 -11.53
N ARG A 149 -19.40 -10.06 -10.50
CA ARG A 149 -18.54 -8.89 -10.59
C ARG A 149 -17.12 -9.28 -11.03
N VAL A 150 -16.54 -10.36 -10.48
CA VAL A 150 -15.25 -10.92 -10.93
C VAL A 150 -15.28 -11.26 -12.41
N LEU A 151 -16.34 -11.91 -12.89
CA LEU A 151 -16.48 -12.24 -14.31
C LEU A 151 -16.60 -10.98 -15.18
N ARG A 152 -17.33 -9.95 -14.73
CA ARG A 152 -17.41 -8.65 -15.43
C ARG A 152 -16.06 -7.96 -15.46
N CYS A 153 -15.31 -7.98 -14.36
CA CYS A 153 -13.93 -7.48 -14.29
C CYS A 153 -13.01 -8.23 -15.25
N SER A 154 -13.13 -9.55 -15.34
CA SER A 154 -12.31 -10.38 -16.23
C SER A 154 -12.62 -10.14 -17.72
N LYS A 155 -13.85 -9.74 -18.02
CA LYS A 155 -14.27 -9.54 -19.41
C LYS A 155 -13.54 -8.36 -20.05
N GLY A 156 -12.85 -8.61 -21.17
CA GLY A 156 -12.07 -7.59 -21.87
C GLY A 156 -10.62 -7.43 -21.38
N MET A 157 -10.18 -8.27 -20.43
CA MET A 157 -8.75 -8.44 -20.12
C MET A 157 -8.19 -9.55 -21.00
N SER A 158 -7.17 -9.25 -21.81
CA SER A 158 -6.44 -10.29 -22.52
C SER A 158 -5.47 -11.00 -21.58
N LEU A 159 -5.14 -12.29 -21.87
CA LEU A 159 -4.16 -13.04 -21.08
C LEU A 159 -2.80 -12.34 -21.00
N ASN A 160 -2.32 -11.76 -22.09
CA ASN A 160 -1.07 -11.01 -22.12
C ASN A 160 -1.13 -9.77 -21.21
N ARG A 161 -2.29 -9.13 -21.08
CA ARG A 161 -2.47 -8.01 -20.18
C ARG A 161 -2.52 -8.47 -18.72
N ALA A 162 -3.21 -9.56 -18.43
CA ALA A 162 -3.25 -10.16 -17.10
C ALA A 162 -1.83 -10.50 -16.62
N ARG A 163 -1.01 -11.13 -17.46
CA ARG A 163 0.40 -11.43 -17.14
C ARG A 163 1.19 -10.17 -16.77
N ARG A 164 1.04 -9.07 -17.50
CA ARG A 164 1.73 -7.80 -17.17
C ARG A 164 1.30 -7.18 -15.84
N THR A 165 0.21 -7.64 -15.24
CA THR A 165 -0.20 -7.23 -13.89
C THR A 165 0.38 -8.12 -12.79
N PHE A 166 1.01 -9.25 -13.09
CA PHE A 166 1.53 -10.21 -12.10
C PHE A 166 2.57 -9.62 -11.15
N SER A 167 3.23 -8.54 -11.54
CA SER A 167 4.10 -7.77 -10.63
C SER A 167 3.38 -7.26 -9.37
N ILE A 168 2.04 -7.09 -9.38
CA ILE A 168 1.25 -6.75 -8.18
C ILE A 168 1.27 -7.85 -7.14
N MET A 169 1.40 -9.12 -7.57
CA MET A 169 1.55 -10.30 -6.72
C MET A 169 3.02 -10.56 -6.33
N GLY A 170 3.96 -9.76 -6.85
CA GLY A 170 5.39 -10.01 -6.72
C GLY A 170 5.90 -11.17 -7.58
N ARG A 171 5.18 -11.51 -8.67
CA ARG A 171 5.60 -12.53 -9.66
C ARG A 171 6.20 -11.87 -10.91
N SER A 172 7.11 -12.59 -11.59
CA SER A 172 7.64 -12.18 -12.91
C SER A 172 6.57 -12.32 -14.00
N GLU A 173 6.61 -11.43 -14.99
CA GLU A 173 5.75 -11.52 -16.19
C GLU A 173 6.05 -12.75 -17.06
N ASP A 174 7.28 -13.26 -16.97
CA ASP A 174 7.78 -14.40 -17.77
C ASP A 174 7.69 -15.76 -17.04
N SER A 175 6.95 -15.82 -15.92
CA SER A 175 6.76 -17.08 -15.21
C SER A 175 6.02 -18.08 -16.10
N SER A 176 6.66 -19.22 -16.39
CA SER A 176 6.10 -20.31 -17.21
C SER A 176 5.14 -21.21 -16.42
N ASP A 177 5.17 -21.11 -15.09
CA ASP A 177 4.52 -22.06 -14.18
C ASP A 177 3.26 -21.48 -13.51
N ASP A 178 2.69 -20.40 -14.08
CA ASP A 178 1.47 -19.80 -13.57
C ASP A 178 0.26 -20.69 -13.89
N ASP A 179 -0.46 -21.09 -12.84
CA ASP A 179 -1.72 -21.78 -12.98
C ASP A 179 -2.86 -20.82 -13.38
N LEU A 180 -4.00 -21.38 -13.76
CA LEU A 180 -5.16 -20.58 -14.16
C LEU A 180 -5.67 -19.67 -13.02
N ALA A 181 -5.52 -20.09 -11.77
CA ALA A 181 -5.98 -19.33 -10.61
C ALA A 181 -5.27 -17.96 -10.51
N ALA A 182 -3.98 -17.88 -10.86
CA ALA A 182 -3.23 -16.64 -10.86
C ALA A 182 -3.87 -15.55 -11.75
N PHE A 183 -4.56 -15.93 -12.82
CA PHE A 183 -5.24 -14.99 -13.71
C PHE A 183 -6.53 -14.41 -13.12
N PHE A 184 -7.07 -14.99 -12.06
CA PHE A 184 -8.21 -14.42 -11.32
C PHE A 184 -7.80 -13.33 -10.34
N TYR A 185 -6.53 -13.29 -9.92
CA TYR A 185 -6.06 -12.34 -8.91
C TYR A 185 -6.36 -10.86 -9.27
N PRO A 186 -5.95 -10.32 -10.44
CA PRO A 186 -6.24 -8.94 -10.79
C PRO A 186 -7.76 -8.62 -10.91
N PRO A 187 -8.59 -9.48 -11.53
CA PRO A 187 -10.04 -9.29 -11.51
C PRO A 187 -10.68 -9.32 -10.13
N MET A 188 -10.21 -10.19 -9.22
CA MET A 188 -10.67 -10.24 -7.83
C MET A 188 -10.35 -8.94 -7.11
N GLN A 189 -9.11 -8.45 -7.19
CA GLN A 189 -8.71 -7.18 -6.58
C GLN A 189 -9.52 -5.99 -7.12
N ALA A 190 -9.88 -5.98 -8.40
CA ALA A 190 -10.78 -4.97 -8.95
C ALA A 190 -12.21 -5.13 -8.43
N ALA A 191 -12.70 -6.37 -8.33
CA ALA A 191 -14.04 -6.67 -7.84
C ALA A 191 -14.23 -6.27 -6.36
N ASP A 192 -13.21 -6.46 -5.52
CA ASP A 192 -13.22 -6.04 -4.12
C ASP A 192 -13.57 -4.55 -3.98
N ILE A 193 -12.93 -3.69 -4.78
CA ILE A 193 -13.12 -2.24 -4.75
C ILE A 193 -14.57 -1.87 -5.10
N PHE A 194 -15.15 -2.52 -6.09
CA PHE A 194 -16.53 -2.26 -6.49
C PHE A 194 -17.55 -2.88 -5.53
N GLU A 195 -17.29 -4.08 -5.01
CA GLU A 195 -18.19 -4.76 -4.06
C GLU A 195 -18.31 -3.98 -2.75
N LEU A 196 -17.19 -3.43 -2.28
CA LEU A 196 -17.13 -2.67 -1.04
C LEU A 196 -17.54 -1.20 -1.20
N ASN A 197 -17.93 -0.77 -2.42
CA ASN A 197 -18.32 0.62 -2.74
C ASN A 197 -17.28 1.64 -2.25
N ILE A 198 -16.06 1.53 -2.75
CA ILE A 198 -14.91 2.31 -2.32
C ILE A 198 -14.77 3.62 -3.08
N ASP A 199 -14.52 4.71 -2.36
CA ASP A 199 -14.22 6.04 -2.91
C ASP A 199 -12.72 6.25 -3.11
N ILE A 200 -11.89 5.69 -2.20
CA ILE A 200 -10.43 5.79 -2.23
C ILE A 200 -9.83 4.38 -2.18
N ALA A 201 -9.19 3.95 -3.26
CA ALA A 201 -8.37 2.73 -3.28
C ALA A 201 -6.90 3.12 -3.11
N PHE A 202 -6.22 2.59 -2.09
CA PHE A 202 -4.83 2.95 -1.84
C PHE A 202 -3.90 1.74 -1.68
N GLY A 203 -2.61 1.97 -1.87
CA GLY A 203 -1.56 0.97 -1.74
C GLY A 203 -0.19 1.54 -2.05
N GLY A 204 0.84 0.71 -2.05
CA GLY A 204 2.15 1.11 -2.56
C GLY A 204 2.12 1.33 -4.08
N MET A 205 3.16 1.99 -4.61
CA MET A 205 3.32 2.18 -6.06
C MET A 205 3.28 0.87 -6.86
N ASP A 206 3.61 -0.26 -6.25
CA ASP A 206 3.51 -1.58 -6.87
C ASP A 206 2.06 -2.00 -7.19
N GLN A 207 1.05 -1.43 -6.52
CA GLN A 207 -0.37 -1.69 -6.77
C GLN A 207 -0.96 -0.83 -7.90
N ARG A 208 -0.19 0.11 -8.44
CA ARG A 208 -0.65 1.03 -9.49
C ARG A 208 -1.29 0.32 -10.70
N LYS A 209 -0.69 -0.78 -11.16
CA LYS A 209 -1.21 -1.53 -12.32
C LYS A 209 -2.63 -2.09 -12.05
N ALA A 210 -2.89 -2.59 -10.84
CA ALA A 210 -4.21 -3.08 -10.44
C ALA A 210 -5.24 -1.95 -10.38
N HIS A 211 -4.88 -0.81 -9.80
CA HIS A 211 -5.77 0.34 -9.72
C HIS A 211 -6.10 0.93 -11.10
N MET A 212 -5.13 1.01 -12.00
CA MET A 212 -5.39 1.44 -13.39
C MET A 212 -6.29 0.45 -14.12
N TYR A 213 -6.10 -0.85 -13.90
CA TYR A 213 -6.99 -1.86 -14.44
C TYR A 213 -8.42 -1.71 -13.91
N MET A 214 -8.60 -1.54 -12.59
CA MET A 214 -9.90 -1.27 -11.98
C MET A 214 -10.59 -0.07 -12.63
N ARG A 215 -9.90 1.05 -12.84
CA ARG A 215 -10.46 2.25 -13.48
C ARG A 215 -10.91 2.01 -14.91
N GLU A 216 -10.18 1.19 -15.69
CA GLU A 216 -10.60 0.80 -17.03
C GLU A 216 -11.82 -0.15 -17.02
N VAL A 217 -11.92 -1.02 -16.02
CA VAL A 217 -13.11 -1.86 -15.81
C VAL A 217 -14.33 -0.98 -15.50
N ALA A 218 -14.16 0.04 -14.67
CA ALA A 218 -15.21 1.01 -14.36
C ALA A 218 -15.72 1.69 -15.63
N ASP A 219 -14.83 2.16 -16.52
CA ASP A 219 -15.22 2.78 -17.80
C ASP A 219 -16.07 1.84 -18.67
N ARG A 220 -15.68 0.58 -18.76
CA ARG A 220 -16.39 -0.39 -19.60
C ARG A 220 -17.79 -0.76 -19.08
N ASN A 221 -17.97 -0.73 -17.76
CA ASN A 221 -19.22 -1.13 -17.13
C ASN A 221 -20.11 0.07 -16.72
N GLY A 222 -19.65 1.31 -16.92
CA GLY A 222 -20.35 2.49 -16.44
C GLY A 222 -20.38 2.59 -14.90
N TRP A 223 -19.37 2.05 -14.22
CA TRP A 223 -19.25 2.07 -12.76
C TRP A 223 -18.48 3.29 -12.27
N THR A 224 -18.73 3.67 -11.03
CA THR A 224 -17.97 4.74 -10.36
C THR A 224 -16.49 4.39 -10.26
N LYS A 225 -15.62 5.37 -10.58
CA LYS A 225 -14.17 5.21 -10.48
C LYS A 225 -13.68 5.71 -9.13
N ALA A 226 -13.18 4.82 -8.30
CA ALA A 226 -12.49 5.25 -7.09
C ALA A 226 -11.28 6.15 -7.42
N THR A 227 -11.02 7.12 -6.54
CA THR A 227 -9.74 7.82 -6.50
C THR A 227 -8.66 6.84 -6.08
N CYS A 228 -7.56 6.78 -6.81
CA CYS A 228 -6.46 5.86 -6.48
C CYS A 228 -5.27 6.65 -5.93
N ILE A 229 -4.75 6.25 -4.78
CA ILE A 229 -3.57 6.85 -4.19
C ILE A 229 -2.47 5.81 -4.00
N HIS A 230 -1.24 6.21 -4.28
CA HIS A 230 -0.09 5.34 -4.21
C HIS A 230 0.95 5.93 -3.26
N THR A 231 1.29 5.16 -2.23
CA THR A 231 2.31 5.55 -1.26
C THR A 231 3.71 5.22 -1.79
N PRO A 232 4.74 5.94 -1.35
CA PRO A 232 6.11 5.58 -1.65
C PRO A 232 6.46 4.21 -1.09
N MET A 233 7.43 3.57 -1.73
CA MET A 233 7.97 2.28 -1.31
C MET A 233 9.38 2.47 -0.79
N LEU A 234 9.74 1.74 0.27
CA LEU A 234 11.09 1.76 0.79
C LEU A 234 11.98 0.77 0.03
N SER A 235 13.15 1.23 -0.36
CA SER A 235 14.21 0.36 -0.87
C SER A 235 14.75 -0.56 0.23
N GLY A 236 15.19 -1.75 -0.15
CA GLY A 236 15.90 -2.64 0.76
C GLY A 236 17.24 -2.04 1.20
N LEU A 237 17.66 -2.36 2.43
CA LEU A 237 18.85 -1.76 3.05
C LEU A 237 20.17 -1.98 2.29
N LYS A 238 20.25 -3.02 1.45
CA LYS A 238 21.44 -3.29 0.62
C LYS A 238 21.59 -2.34 -0.56
N GLY A 239 20.57 -1.51 -0.82
CA GLY A 239 20.56 -0.55 -1.91
C GLY A 239 20.51 -1.20 -3.30
N GLN A 240 20.53 -0.36 -4.34
CA GLN A 240 20.62 -0.80 -5.72
C GLN A 240 22.10 -1.00 -6.07
N GLY A 241 22.50 -2.23 -6.31
CA GLY A 241 23.77 -2.50 -6.99
C GLY A 241 23.65 -2.05 -8.45
N GLY A 242 24.36 -1.00 -8.82
CA GLY A 242 24.54 -0.29 -10.09
C GLY A 242 24.06 -0.88 -11.43
N GLY A 243 22.84 -1.35 -11.54
CA GLY A 243 22.23 -1.87 -12.76
C GLY A 243 20.84 -1.28 -12.97
N ARG A 244 20.51 -0.98 -14.22
CA ARG A 244 19.19 -0.54 -14.69
C ARG A 244 18.20 -1.71 -14.62
N MET A 245 17.79 -2.11 -13.39
CA MET A 245 16.71 -3.07 -13.19
C MET A 245 15.48 -2.32 -12.68
N ASP A 246 14.29 -2.83 -12.97
CA ASP A 246 13.03 -2.22 -12.57
C ASP A 246 13.02 -1.95 -11.06
N SER A 247 12.59 -0.76 -10.65
CA SER A 247 12.58 -0.27 -9.27
C SER A 247 11.83 -1.18 -8.28
N PHE A 248 11.03 -2.10 -8.78
CA PHE A 248 10.25 -3.05 -7.98
C PHE A 248 11.07 -4.22 -7.41
N ASP A 249 12.18 -4.60 -8.03
CA ASP A 249 13.02 -5.72 -7.58
C ASP A 249 13.85 -5.39 -6.33
N HIS A 250 13.98 -4.10 -6.01
CA HIS A 250 14.83 -3.61 -4.92
C HIS A 250 14.06 -3.15 -3.69
N LYS A 251 12.73 -3.30 -3.68
CA LYS A 251 11.91 -2.90 -2.54
C LYS A 251 12.26 -3.68 -1.27
N MET A 252 12.07 -3.03 -0.12
CA MET A 252 12.17 -3.71 1.18
C MET A 252 11.17 -4.87 1.22
N SER A 253 11.69 -6.07 1.43
CA SER A 253 10.90 -7.30 1.36
C SER A 253 11.23 -8.23 2.51
N LYS A 254 10.21 -8.94 2.99
CA LYS A 254 10.33 -9.96 4.03
C LYS A 254 11.08 -11.23 3.59
N SER A 255 11.25 -11.46 2.29
CA SER A 255 11.98 -12.61 1.75
C SER A 255 13.49 -12.54 1.99
N ASP A 256 14.06 -11.33 2.19
CA ASP A 256 15.46 -11.13 2.60
C ASP A 256 15.52 -10.43 3.95
N PRO A 257 15.57 -11.16 5.08
CA PRO A 257 15.57 -10.55 6.41
C PRO A 257 16.74 -9.61 6.71
N GLY A 258 17.86 -9.77 6.01
CA GLY A 258 19.00 -8.86 6.11
C GLY A 258 18.83 -7.54 5.37
N ASN A 259 17.84 -7.47 4.49
CA ASN A 259 17.54 -6.34 3.63
C ASN A 259 16.33 -5.51 4.11
N ALA A 260 15.69 -5.92 5.20
CA ALA A 260 14.50 -5.28 5.74
C ALA A 260 14.64 -5.01 7.25
N ILE A 261 13.98 -3.95 7.72
CA ILE A 261 13.74 -3.70 9.14
C ILE A 261 12.33 -4.17 9.45
N PHE A 262 12.20 -5.06 10.43
CA PHE A 262 10.90 -5.57 10.89
C PHE A 262 10.43 -4.81 12.14
N VAL A 263 9.13 -4.75 12.34
CA VAL A 263 8.52 -4.12 13.52
C VAL A 263 8.91 -4.85 14.82
N HIS A 264 9.37 -6.09 14.72
CA HIS A 264 9.86 -6.91 15.86
C HIS A 264 11.37 -6.86 16.07
N ASP A 265 12.12 -6.11 15.26
CA ASP A 265 13.55 -5.97 15.42
C ASP A 265 13.85 -5.20 16.71
N THR A 266 14.77 -5.72 17.52
CA THR A 266 15.29 -5.00 18.68
C THR A 266 16.17 -3.83 18.25
N SER A 267 16.36 -2.83 19.12
CA SER A 267 17.23 -1.68 18.84
C SER A 267 18.64 -2.11 18.37
N LYS A 268 19.21 -3.18 18.97
CA LYS A 268 20.52 -3.73 18.56
C LYS A 268 20.49 -4.31 17.14
N GLN A 269 19.38 -4.96 16.76
CA GLN A 269 19.21 -5.50 15.40
C GLN A 269 19.07 -4.38 14.39
N ILE A 270 18.28 -3.36 14.70
CA ILE A 270 18.11 -2.16 13.87
C ILE A 270 19.46 -1.48 13.67
N GLU A 271 20.20 -1.18 14.76
CA GLU A 271 21.53 -0.58 14.68
C GLU A 271 22.48 -1.39 13.79
N LYS A 272 22.53 -2.73 13.98
CA LYS A 272 23.36 -3.61 13.17
C LYS A 272 22.99 -3.58 11.68
N LYS A 273 21.69 -3.47 11.36
CA LYS A 273 21.19 -3.37 9.99
C LYS A 273 21.56 -2.02 9.37
N PHE A 274 21.36 -0.92 10.08
CA PHE A 274 21.76 0.41 9.63
C PHE A 274 23.26 0.56 9.38
N ARG A 275 24.11 0.01 10.26
CA ARG A 275 25.57 0.02 10.07
C ARG A 275 26.03 -0.68 8.77
N LYS A 276 25.20 -1.55 8.21
CA LYS A 276 25.46 -2.28 6.96
C LYS A 276 24.64 -1.79 5.78
N ALA A 277 23.76 -0.83 6.03
CA ALA A 277 22.90 -0.28 4.99
C ALA A 277 23.73 0.45 3.94
N PHE A 278 23.29 0.33 2.70
CA PHE A 278 23.87 1.09 1.60
C PHE A 278 23.58 2.58 1.80
N LEU A 279 24.62 3.37 1.69
CA LEU A 279 24.54 4.82 1.74
C LEU A 279 25.49 5.40 0.69
N GLU A 280 24.94 6.08 -0.30
CA GLU A 280 25.68 6.84 -1.29
C GLU A 280 25.49 8.34 -0.99
N VAL A 281 26.61 9.03 -0.79
CA VAL A 281 26.59 10.46 -0.44
C VAL A 281 26.02 11.27 -1.61
N GLY A 282 24.99 12.08 -1.32
CA GLY A 282 24.29 12.90 -2.33
C GLY A 282 23.23 12.17 -3.14
N ASN A 283 23.01 10.87 -2.91
CA ASN A 283 21.94 10.12 -3.54
C ASN A 283 20.70 10.05 -2.61
N PRO A 284 19.62 10.82 -2.88
CA PRO A 284 18.40 10.82 -2.06
C PRO A 284 17.65 9.48 -2.10
N ALA A 285 17.91 8.62 -3.08
CA ALA A 285 17.33 7.28 -3.21
C ALA A 285 18.11 6.22 -2.38
N SER A 286 19.06 6.63 -1.53
CA SER A 286 19.66 5.69 -0.58
C SER A 286 18.65 5.29 0.49
N PRO A 287 18.55 4.00 0.87
CA PRO A 287 17.53 3.51 1.82
C PRO A 287 17.46 4.28 3.13
N VAL A 288 18.60 4.76 3.61
CA VAL A 288 18.67 5.54 4.87
C VAL A 288 17.94 6.88 4.72
N PHE A 289 18.08 7.56 3.56
CA PHE A 289 17.40 8.84 3.31
C PHE A 289 15.91 8.62 3.08
N GLU A 290 15.50 7.56 2.37
CA GLU A 290 14.08 7.22 2.21
C GLU A 290 13.41 6.96 3.57
N ILE A 291 14.06 6.21 4.46
CA ILE A 291 13.55 5.98 5.82
C ILE A 291 13.46 7.31 6.60
N ALA A 292 14.48 8.16 6.51
CA ALA A 292 14.44 9.48 7.15
C ALA A 292 13.29 10.32 6.61
N GLN A 293 13.11 10.38 5.30
CA GLN A 293 12.11 11.19 4.61
C GLN A 293 10.67 10.71 4.86
N HIS A 294 10.43 9.38 4.76
CA HIS A 294 9.08 8.82 4.74
C HIS A 294 8.62 8.26 6.09
N ILE A 295 9.53 8.07 7.04
CA ILE A 295 9.21 7.52 8.37
C ILE A 295 9.57 8.51 9.48
N VAL A 296 10.85 8.96 9.55
CA VAL A 296 11.31 9.70 10.71
C VAL A 296 10.78 11.13 10.72
N LEU A 297 10.92 11.85 9.61
CA LEU A 297 10.49 13.24 9.52
C LEU A 297 8.98 13.44 9.68
N PRO A 298 8.10 12.64 9.01
CA PRO A 298 6.66 12.76 9.21
C PRO A 298 6.21 12.50 10.65
N ASN A 299 6.85 11.55 11.35
CA ASN A 299 6.46 11.19 12.73
C ASN A 299 7.09 12.06 13.80
N ASN A 300 8.30 12.61 13.59
CA ASN A 300 9.06 13.34 14.61
C ASN A 300 9.27 14.83 14.27
N GLY A 301 8.97 15.27 13.07
CA GLY A 301 9.18 16.64 12.59
C GLY A 301 10.65 17.03 12.40
N GLN A 302 11.58 16.28 12.96
CA GLN A 302 13.02 16.54 12.87
C GLN A 302 13.85 15.25 12.94
N LEU A 303 15.03 15.28 12.34
CA LEU A 303 16.04 14.24 12.42
C LEU A 303 17.29 14.82 13.08
N LEU A 304 17.69 14.25 14.23
CA LEU A 304 18.96 14.58 14.84
C LEU A 304 20.06 13.69 14.24
N VAL A 305 21.05 14.33 13.62
CA VAL A 305 22.23 13.64 13.09
C VAL A 305 23.43 13.97 13.97
N GLU A 306 23.91 13.00 14.72
CA GLU A 306 25.14 13.14 15.47
C GLU A 306 26.34 12.88 14.54
N PRO A 307 27.31 13.81 14.45
CA PRO A 307 28.49 13.59 13.64
C PRO A 307 29.29 12.40 14.21
N CYS A 308 29.48 11.37 13.38
CA CYS A 308 30.42 10.31 13.73
C CYS A 308 31.82 10.91 13.76
N LEU A 309 32.42 11.01 14.92
CA LEU A 309 33.83 11.30 15.03
C LEU A 309 34.60 10.12 14.43
N LEU A 310 34.91 10.24 13.14
CA LEU A 310 35.93 9.41 12.52
C LEU A 310 37.23 9.67 13.27
N TYR A 311 37.58 8.81 14.22
CA TYR A 311 38.94 8.69 14.68
C TYR A 311 39.77 8.23 13.47
N THR A 312 40.30 9.17 12.73
CA THR A 312 41.50 8.91 11.95
C THR A 312 42.60 8.70 12.99
N SER A 313 42.88 7.45 13.31
CA SER A 313 44.14 7.15 13.99
C SER A 313 45.26 7.74 13.13
N PRO A 314 46.15 8.57 13.68
CA PRO A 314 47.31 9.01 12.91
C PRO A 314 48.05 7.76 12.46
N SER A 315 48.33 7.69 11.14
CA SER A 315 49.14 6.61 10.58
C SER A 315 50.48 6.59 11.35
N PRO A 316 50.93 5.44 11.84
CA PRO A 316 52.26 5.38 12.48
C PRO A 316 53.35 5.29 11.39
N ARG A 317 53.42 6.28 10.52
CA ARG A 317 54.51 6.47 9.57
C ARG A 317 54.70 7.96 9.35
N ASP A 318 55.50 8.52 10.22
CA ASP A 318 56.50 9.57 9.98
C ASP A 318 57.52 9.52 11.12
#